data_d56a7eb92ea1dd641c41ac2e4527733b
#
_entry.id   d56a7eb92ea1dd641c41ac2e4527733b
#
_cell.length_a   1.000
_cell.length_b   1.000
_cell.length_c   1.000
_cell.angle_alpha   90.00
_cell.angle_beta   90.00
_cell.angle_gamma   90.00
#
_symmetry.space_group_name_H-M   'P 1'
#
loop_
_entity.id
_entity.type
_entity.pdbx_description
1 polymer ?
#
loop_
_entity_poly.entity_id
_entity_poly.type
_entity_poly.pdbx_seq_one_letter_code
_entity_poly.pdbx_strand_id
1 'polypeptide(L)'
;MTQAVAYSNFRAYLKTYMRRVNEDADTLLVTNADPEDNVVVMSADDYDSLMETLRVYQNPYLSDKVMRGMAQVRQGQTMAHD
;
A
#
# COMPACT_ATOMS: atom_id res chain seq x y z
N MET A 1 0.89 -11.23 7.73
CA MET A 1 2.20 -11.14 8.37
C MET A 1 3.14 -10.33 7.51
N THR A 2 4.00 -9.54 8.11
CA THR A 2 4.90 -8.67 7.35
C THR A 2 6.26 -9.33 7.19
N GLN A 3 6.78 -9.34 5.98
CA GLN A 3 8.09 -9.88 5.67
C GLN A 3 8.98 -8.77 5.15
N ALA A 4 10.22 -8.72 5.64
CA ALA A 4 11.18 -7.72 5.18
C ALA A 4 11.94 -8.25 3.97
N VAL A 5 12.05 -7.42 2.94
CA VAL A 5 12.71 -7.79 1.69
C VAL A 5 13.60 -6.63 1.27
N ALA A 6 14.85 -6.94 0.95
CA ALA A 6 15.76 -5.91 0.46
C ALA A 6 15.31 -5.41 -0.91
N TYR A 7 15.54 -4.13 -1.16
CA TYR A 7 15.12 -3.52 -2.42
C TYR A 7 15.65 -4.27 -3.63
N SER A 8 16.91 -4.68 -3.59
CA SER A 8 17.50 -5.37 -4.73
C SER A 8 16.80 -6.69 -5.03
N ASN A 9 16.43 -7.43 -4.00
CA ASN A 9 15.66 -8.66 -4.20
C ASN A 9 14.26 -8.37 -4.70
N PHE A 10 13.62 -7.38 -4.13
CA PHE A 10 12.27 -6.99 -4.55
C PHE A 10 12.29 -6.60 -6.03
N ARG A 11 13.24 -5.80 -6.42
CA ARG A 11 13.37 -5.35 -7.81
C ARG A 11 13.61 -6.53 -8.75
N ALA A 12 14.45 -7.48 -8.35
CA ALA A 12 14.80 -8.61 -9.19
C ALA A 12 13.61 -9.54 -9.42
N TYR A 13 12.75 -9.68 -8.41
CA TYR A 13 11.63 -10.61 -8.49
C TYR A 13 10.30 -9.89 -8.26
N LEU A 14 10.18 -8.73 -8.84
CA LEU A 14 9.05 -7.83 -8.59
C LEU A 14 7.71 -8.52 -8.81
N LYS A 15 7.54 -9.16 -9.95
CA LYS A 15 6.27 -9.78 -10.27
C LYS A 15 5.93 -10.93 -9.31
N THR A 16 6.94 -11.69 -8.92
CA THR A 16 6.75 -12.79 -7.98
C THR A 16 6.29 -12.27 -6.63
N TYR A 17 6.90 -11.20 -6.14
CA TYR A 17 6.51 -10.63 -4.86
C TYR A 17 5.11 -10.01 -4.93
N MET A 18 4.79 -9.34 -6.03
CA MET A 18 3.46 -8.77 -6.18
C MET A 18 2.39 -9.85 -6.18
N ARG A 19 2.66 -10.95 -6.85
CA ARG A 19 1.72 -12.08 -6.83
C ARG A 19 1.57 -12.65 -5.44
N ARG A 20 2.67 -12.76 -4.72
CA ARG A 20 2.65 -13.32 -3.37
C ARG A 20 1.80 -12.50 -2.42
N VAL A 21 1.91 -11.17 -2.47
CA VAL A 21 1.10 -10.35 -1.56
C VAL A 21 -0.38 -10.46 -1.89
N ASN A 22 -0.71 -10.75 -3.14
CA ASN A 22 -2.11 -10.92 -3.53
C ASN A 22 -2.65 -12.30 -3.13
N GLU A 23 -1.86 -13.34 -3.33
CA GLU A 23 -2.32 -14.71 -3.09
C GLU A 23 -2.30 -15.06 -1.61
N ASP A 24 -1.27 -14.62 -0.91
CA ASP A 24 -1.07 -15.00 0.49
C ASP A 24 -1.54 -13.94 1.47
N ALA A 25 -2.01 -12.81 0.98
CA ALA A 25 -2.40 -11.68 1.81
C ALA A 25 -1.26 -11.23 2.73
N ASP A 26 -0.03 -11.41 2.30
CA ASP A 26 1.14 -10.99 3.05
C ASP A 26 1.50 -9.55 2.73
N THR A 27 2.05 -8.87 3.71
CA THR A 27 2.56 -7.52 3.53
C THR A 27 4.08 -7.58 3.49
N LEU A 28 4.68 -6.82 2.58
CA LEU A 28 6.13 -6.76 2.47
C LEU A 28 6.64 -5.41 2.93
N LEU A 29 7.74 -5.41 3.65
CA LEU A 29 8.48 -4.20 3.96
C LEU A 29 9.72 -4.20 3.08
N VAL A 30 9.75 -3.32 2.07
CA VAL A 30 10.90 -3.23 1.18
C VAL A 30 11.90 -2.28 1.83
N THR A 31 13.06 -2.83 2.15
CA THR A 31 14.08 -2.06 2.87
C THR A 31 15.11 -1.51 1.91
N ASN A 32 15.58 -0.32 2.21
CA ASN A 32 16.58 0.39 1.43
C ASN A 32 17.76 0.73 2.32
N ALA A 33 18.86 1.14 1.68
CA ALA A 33 20.03 1.57 2.44
C ALA A 33 19.69 2.72 3.37
N ASP A 34 18.82 3.61 2.90
CA ASP A 34 18.30 4.71 3.71
C ASP A 34 16.93 4.31 4.23
N PRO A 35 16.76 4.20 5.56
CA PRO A 35 15.46 3.77 6.11
C PRO A 35 14.30 4.69 5.73
N GLU A 36 14.58 5.93 5.36
CA GLU A 36 13.52 6.84 4.96
C GLU A 36 12.90 6.45 3.63
N ASP A 37 13.60 5.62 2.86
CA ASP A 37 13.10 5.16 1.57
C ASP A 37 12.37 3.82 1.67
N ASN A 38 12.25 3.27 2.86
CA ASN A 38 11.51 2.02 3.03
C ASN A 38 10.05 2.21 2.69
N VAL A 39 9.47 1.19 2.05
CA VAL A 39 8.05 1.24 1.67
C VAL A 39 7.39 -0.08 2.06
N VAL A 40 6.08 -0.02 2.19
CA VAL A 40 5.27 -1.20 2.47
C VAL A 40 4.49 -1.56 1.23
N VAL A 41 4.51 -2.84 0.88
CA VAL A 41 3.79 -3.35 -0.29
C VAL A 41 2.72 -4.32 0.18
N MET A 42 1.50 -4.10 -0.24
CA MET A 42 0.39 -4.98 0.10
C MET A 42 -0.58 -5.04 -1.08
N SER A 43 -1.48 -6.02 -1.07
CA SER A 43 -2.47 -6.11 -2.12
C SER A 43 -3.43 -4.93 -2.04
N ALA A 44 -4.03 -4.59 -3.19
CA ALA A 44 -5.02 -3.52 -3.22
C ALA A 44 -6.22 -3.88 -2.33
N ASP A 45 -6.59 -5.15 -2.31
CA ASP A 45 -7.69 -5.61 -1.46
C ASP A 45 -7.39 -5.39 0.01
N ASP A 46 -6.17 -5.72 0.43
CA ASP A 46 -5.75 -5.52 1.82
C ASP A 46 -5.73 -4.05 2.17
N TYR A 47 -5.25 -3.23 1.25
CA TYR A 47 -5.23 -1.79 1.47
C TYR A 47 -6.64 -1.24 1.65
N ASP A 48 -7.56 -1.67 0.79
CA ASP A 48 -8.94 -1.21 0.89
C ASP A 48 -9.58 -1.64 2.21
N SER A 49 -9.31 -2.86 2.64
CA SER A 49 -9.83 -3.35 3.92
C SER A 49 -9.27 -2.55 5.08
N LEU A 50 -7.98 -2.24 5.03
CA LEU A 50 -7.34 -1.44 6.07
C LEU A 50 -7.98 -0.05 6.14
N MET A 51 -8.19 0.57 5.01
CA MET A 51 -8.78 1.89 4.96
C MET A 51 -10.22 1.89 5.48
N GLU A 52 -10.97 0.85 5.17
CA GLU A 52 -12.32 0.72 5.69
C GLU A 52 -12.32 0.58 7.21
N THR A 53 -11.41 -0.22 7.74
CA THR A 53 -11.30 -0.39 9.18
C THR A 53 -10.96 0.92 9.86
N LEU A 54 -10.03 1.66 9.31
CA LEU A 54 -9.66 2.96 9.87
C LEU A 54 -10.85 3.92 9.85
N ARG A 55 -11.63 3.89 8.78
CA ARG A 55 -12.78 4.75 8.66
C ARG A 55 -13.83 4.47 9.74
N VAL A 56 -14.01 3.20 10.07
CA VAL A 56 -14.96 2.81 11.10
C VAL A 56 -14.56 3.35 12.47
N TYR A 57 -13.27 3.38 12.75
CA TYR A 57 -12.77 3.75 14.07
C TYR A 57 -12.41 5.22 14.19
N GLN A 58 -12.49 5.98 13.11
CA GLN A 58 -12.11 7.37 13.16
C GLN A 58 -13.34 8.26 13.32
N ASN A 59 -13.07 9.50 13.76
CA ASN A 59 -14.08 10.53 13.85
C ASN A 59 -14.74 10.73 12.48
N PRO A 60 -16.07 10.80 12.40
CA PRO A 60 -16.74 10.94 11.09
C PRO A 60 -16.25 12.12 10.27
N TYR A 61 -15.92 13.21 10.92
CA TYR A 61 -15.39 14.38 10.22
C TYR A 61 -14.08 14.07 9.54
N LEU A 62 -13.19 13.41 10.25
CA LEU A 62 -11.91 13.04 9.70
C LEU A 62 -12.04 11.99 8.60
N SER A 63 -12.97 11.07 8.77
CA SER A 63 -13.24 10.08 7.75
C SER A 63 -13.64 10.74 6.44
N ASP A 64 -14.50 11.73 6.49
CA ASP A 64 -14.93 12.42 5.29
C ASP A 64 -13.76 13.10 4.61
N LYS A 65 -12.89 13.72 5.37
CA LYS A 65 -11.72 14.38 4.80
C LYS A 65 -10.81 13.39 4.10
N VAL A 66 -10.55 12.27 4.72
CA VAL A 66 -9.69 11.25 4.15
C VAL A 66 -10.29 10.72 2.86
N MET A 67 -11.57 10.45 2.85
CA MET A 67 -12.21 9.93 1.67
C MET A 67 -12.15 10.89 0.50
N ARG A 68 -12.34 12.16 0.76
CA ARG A 68 -12.23 13.16 -0.32
C ARG A 68 -10.82 13.22 -0.87
N GLY A 69 -9.84 13.18 0.02
CA GLY A 69 -8.45 13.16 -0.40
C GLY A 69 -8.12 11.96 -1.26
N MET A 70 -8.61 10.82 -0.87
CA MET A 70 -8.37 9.61 -1.65
C MET A 70 -9.02 9.67 -3.02
N ALA A 71 -10.21 10.23 -3.11
CA ALA A 71 -10.86 10.36 -4.40
C ALA A 71 -10.05 11.25 -5.33
N GLN A 72 -9.52 12.34 -4.81
CA GLN A 72 -8.68 13.23 -5.61
C GLN A 72 -7.40 12.54 -6.06
N VAL A 73 -6.79 11.78 -5.18
CA VAL A 73 -5.59 11.05 -5.53
C VAL A 73 -5.85 10.05 -6.64
N ARG A 74 -6.97 9.36 -6.58
CA ARG A 74 -7.31 8.42 -7.64
C ARG A 74 -7.44 9.11 -8.98
N GLN A 75 -8.09 10.26 -9.00
CA GLN A 75 -8.22 11.01 -10.24
C GLN A 75 -6.87 11.45 -10.75
N GLY A 76 -6.02 11.91 -9.87
CA GLY A 76 -4.67 12.30 -10.24
C GLY A 76 -3.89 11.15 -10.80
N GLN A 77 -3.98 10.02 -10.19
CA GLN A 77 -3.28 8.85 -10.66
C GLN A 77 -3.76 8.41 -12.02
N THR A 78 -5.05 8.47 -12.25
CA THR A 78 -5.60 8.10 -13.52
C THR A 78 -5.01 8.93 -14.62
N MET A 79 -4.75 10.18 -14.34
CA MET A 79 -4.18 11.06 -15.33
C MET A 79 -2.67 10.92 -15.43
N ALA A 80 -2.03 10.68 -14.32
CA ALA A 80 -0.59 10.74 -14.29
C ALA A 80 0.06 9.43 -14.51
N HIS A 81 -0.63 8.31 -14.30
CA HIS A 81 0.12 7.25 -14.26
C HIS A 81 0.15 6.51 -15.35
N ASP A 82 0.23 6.77 -15.49
CA ASP A 82 0.71 6.11 -16.12
C ASP A 82 0.80 6.04 -16.63
#